data_4e380c2ad977b29d4267bb5fbc0e6278
#
_entry.id   4e380c2ad977b29d4267bb5fbc0e6278
#
_cell.length_a   1.000
_cell.length_b   1.000
_cell.length_c   1.000
_cell.angle_alpha   90.00
_cell.angle_beta   90.00
_cell.angle_gamma   90.00
#
_symmetry.space_group_name_H-M   'P 1'
#
loop_
_entity.id
_entity.type
_entity.pdbx_description
1 polymer ?
#
loop_
_entity_poly.entity_id
_entity_poly.type
_entity_poly.pdbx_seq_one_letter_code
_entity_poly.pdbx_strand_id
1 'polypeptide(L)'
;MILDGNRRWAKSNPTAHDPHGHKAGAGKIIEFLGWCEDAQVKVVTLWLLSTDNFKRSQEEIDALLKIIGETVDELAATGRWNIKAVGAMDLLPAWLQEKLNALKPIRKDGVEVNVAISYGGRREIVDAVKNYMSQEANAGRSLADAATNLTTEDISKFLYTAGQPDPELLIRTSGEQRLGGFLLWQSASSEYYFCEAYWPDFRRVDFLRALRSYSVRQRRFGS
;
A
#
# COMPACT_ATOMS: atom_id res chain seq x y z
N MET A 1 4.52 -2.66 -2.54
CA MET A 1 4.14 -3.86 -3.33
C MET A 1 2.76 -3.68 -3.92
N ILE A 2 2.62 -3.80 -5.25
CA ILE A 2 1.33 -3.78 -5.96
C ILE A 2 0.93 -5.23 -6.23
N LEU A 3 -0.14 -5.70 -5.56
CA LEU A 3 -0.59 -7.09 -5.55
C LEU A 3 -1.56 -7.34 -6.73
N ASP A 4 -1.04 -7.25 -7.94
CA ASP A 4 -1.86 -7.31 -9.16
C ASP A 4 -1.93 -8.73 -9.74
N GLY A 5 -3.06 -9.01 -10.44
CA GLY A 5 -3.28 -10.25 -11.17
C GLY A 5 -4.29 -11.21 -10.55
N ASN A 6 -4.87 -10.91 -9.39
CA ASN A 6 -5.82 -11.79 -8.68
C ASN A 6 -6.98 -12.27 -9.56
N ARG A 7 -7.64 -11.35 -10.28
CA ARG A 7 -8.77 -11.67 -11.18
C ARG A 7 -8.34 -12.46 -12.42
N ARG A 8 -7.18 -12.13 -13.00
CA ARG A 8 -6.63 -12.86 -14.15
C ARG A 8 -6.22 -14.28 -13.76
N TRP A 9 -5.64 -14.42 -12.58
CA TRP A 9 -5.31 -15.71 -11.99
C TRP A 9 -6.57 -16.57 -11.79
N ALA A 10 -7.65 -16.01 -11.22
CA ALA A 10 -8.92 -16.74 -11.05
C ALA A 10 -9.50 -17.23 -12.38
N LYS A 11 -9.43 -16.40 -13.43
CA LYS A 11 -9.92 -16.79 -14.78
C LYS A 11 -9.09 -17.89 -15.42
N SER A 12 -7.79 -17.98 -15.15
CA SER A 12 -6.91 -19.03 -15.69
C SER A 12 -6.94 -20.34 -14.88
N ASN A 13 -7.60 -20.34 -13.72
CA ASN A 13 -7.77 -21.51 -12.86
C ASN A 13 -9.23 -21.99 -12.90
N PRO A 14 -9.55 -23.11 -13.57
CA PRO A 14 -10.94 -23.56 -13.80
C PRO A 14 -11.75 -23.82 -12.53
N THR A 15 -11.08 -24.07 -11.41
CA THR A 15 -11.68 -24.33 -10.09
C THR A 15 -11.82 -23.07 -9.23
N ALA A 16 -11.28 -21.94 -9.67
CA ALA A 16 -11.31 -20.69 -8.95
C ALA A 16 -12.33 -19.74 -9.59
N HIS A 17 -13.36 -19.35 -8.83
CA HIS A 17 -14.26 -18.27 -9.20
C HIS A 17 -13.82 -16.96 -8.54
N ASP A 18 -14.14 -15.80 -9.12
CA ASP A 18 -14.08 -14.53 -8.41
C ASP A 18 -15.14 -14.58 -7.26
N PRO A 19 -14.78 -14.52 -5.99
CA PRO A 19 -13.68 -13.85 -5.31
C PRO A 19 -12.47 -14.74 -4.92
N HIS A 20 -12.38 -15.99 -5.37
CA HIS A 20 -11.31 -16.91 -4.98
C HIS A 20 -9.90 -16.40 -5.27
N GLY A 21 -9.71 -15.66 -6.37
CA GLY A 21 -8.41 -15.06 -6.68
C GLY A 21 -7.96 -14.04 -5.62
N HIS A 22 -8.86 -13.24 -5.10
CA HIS A 22 -8.55 -12.29 -4.03
C HIS A 22 -8.29 -13.01 -2.70
N LYS A 23 -9.03 -14.07 -2.39
CA LYS A 23 -8.80 -14.88 -1.19
C LYS A 23 -7.46 -15.63 -1.26
N ALA A 24 -7.12 -16.20 -2.40
CA ALA A 24 -5.80 -16.83 -2.62
C ALA A 24 -4.66 -15.80 -2.46
N GLY A 25 -4.85 -14.59 -3.02
CA GLY A 25 -3.91 -13.50 -2.85
C GLY A 25 -3.78 -13.01 -1.40
N ALA A 26 -4.85 -13.01 -0.63
CA ALA A 26 -4.83 -12.68 0.80
C ALA A 26 -3.96 -13.65 1.60
N GLY A 27 -4.16 -14.96 1.42
CA GLY A 27 -3.33 -15.97 2.08
C GLY A 27 -1.84 -15.87 1.75
N LYS A 28 -1.49 -15.38 0.55
CA LYS A 28 -0.10 -15.15 0.12
C LYS A 28 0.60 -14.02 0.89
N ILE A 29 -0.15 -13.07 1.46
CA ILE A 29 0.42 -11.90 2.16
C ILE A 29 1.26 -12.33 3.37
N ILE A 30 0.78 -13.24 4.19
CA ILE A 30 1.49 -13.73 5.38
C ILE A 30 2.81 -14.37 5.00
N GLU A 31 2.80 -15.19 3.95
CA GLU A 31 4.01 -15.84 3.43
C GLU A 31 5.02 -14.80 2.93
N PHE A 32 4.56 -13.82 2.15
CA PHE A 32 5.38 -12.74 1.62
C PHE A 32 5.99 -11.86 2.72
N LEU A 33 5.22 -11.50 3.74
CA LEU A 33 5.73 -10.73 4.88
C LEU A 33 6.78 -11.50 5.68
N GLY A 34 6.66 -12.83 5.76
CA GLY A 34 7.72 -13.68 6.31
C GLY A 34 9.03 -13.57 5.51
N TRP A 35 8.96 -13.55 4.17
CA TRP A 35 10.17 -13.33 3.35
C TRP A 35 10.76 -11.92 3.51
N CYS A 36 9.91 -10.92 3.69
CA CYS A 36 10.36 -9.55 3.98
C CYS A 36 11.08 -9.48 5.34
N GLU A 37 10.58 -10.15 6.36
CA GLU A 37 11.20 -10.26 7.68
C GLU A 37 12.56 -10.97 7.60
N ASP A 38 12.64 -12.11 6.89
CA ASP A 38 13.91 -12.83 6.62
C ASP A 38 14.94 -11.93 5.91
N ALA A 39 14.49 -11.08 5.00
CA ALA A 39 15.32 -10.13 4.27
C ALA A 39 15.60 -8.83 5.04
N GLN A 40 15.18 -8.72 6.29
CA GLN A 40 15.35 -7.55 7.16
C GLN A 40 14.74 -6.25 6.60
N VAL A 41 13.69 -6.35 5.80
CA VAL A 41 12.92 -5.21 5.32
C VAL A 41 12.21 -4.56 6.50
N LYS A 42 12.34 -3.24 6.66
CA LYS A 42 11.79 -2.51 7.82
C LYS A 42 10.35 -2.05 7.62
N VAL A 43 10.03 -1.62 6.41
CA VAL A 43 8.70 -1.10 6.06
C VAL A 43 8.19 -1.77 4.80
N VAL A 44 6.96 -2.27 4.82
CA VAL A 44 6.30 -2.88 3.68
C VAL A 44 4.95 -2.21 3.48
N THR A 45 4.70 -1.64 2.30
CA THR A 45 3.39 -1.11 1.92
C THR A 45 2.73 -2.04 0.90
N LEU A 46 1.56 -2.59 1.24
CA LEU A 46 0.77 -3.51 0.42
C LEU A 46 -0.45 -2.79 -0.16
N TRP A 47 -0.59 -2.72 -1.47
CA TRP A 47 -1.76 -2.12 -2.08
C TRP A 47 -2.89 -3.13 -2.23
N LEU A 48 -3.86 -3.10 -1.32
CA LEU A 48 -4.98 -4.04 -1.28
C LEU A 48 -6.19 -3.56 -2.08
N LEU A 49 -6.48 -2.24 -2.02
CA LEU A 49 -7.63 -1.65 -2.70
C LEU A 49 -7.31 -0.23 -3.16
N SER A 50 -7.49 0.05 -4.47
CA SER A 50 -7.36 1.40 -5.00
C SER A 50 -8.68 2.18 -4.91
N THR A 51 -8.61 3.51 -4.91
CA THR A 51 -9.81 4.36 -5.06
C THR A 51 -10.56 4.08 -6.38
N ASP A 52 -9.85 3.70 -7.43
CA ASP A 52 -10.49 3.34 -8.71
C ASP A 52 -11.30 2.04 -8.65
N ASN A 53 -11.04 1.17 -7.69
CA ASN A 53 -11.82 -0.06 -7.52
C ASN A 53 -13.27 0.21 -7.13
N PHE A 54 -13.57 1.34 -6.49
CA PHE A 54 -14.95 1.74 -6.14
C PHE A 54 -15.85 2.04 -7.35
N LYS A 55 -15.31 2.04 -8.57
CA LYS A 55 -16.09 2.09 -9.81
C LYS A 55 -16.69 0.74 -10.22
N ARG A 56 -16.35 -0.34 -9.49
CA ARG A 56 -16.89 -1.70 -9.71
C ARG A 56 -18.31 -1.82 -9.15
N SER A 57 -18.97 -2.98 -9.40
CA SER A 57 -20.28 -3.22 -8.79
C SER A 57 -20.19 -3.25 -7.26
N GLN A 58 -21.30 -2.88 -6.60
CA GLN A 58 -21.36 -2.84 -5.14
C GLN A 58 -21.06 -4.21 -4.54
N GLU A 59 -21.60 -5.28 -5.14
CA GLU A 59 -21.38 -6.66 -4.68
C GLU A 59 -19.89 -7.05 -4.74
N GLU A 60 -19.18 -6.65 -5.81
CA GLU A 60 -17.73 -6.92 -5.93
C GLU A 60 -16.95 -6.15 -4.87
N ILE A 61 -17.29 -4.89 -4.62
CA ILE A 61 -16.65 -4.07 -3.59
C ILE A 61 -16.91 -4.63 -2.19
N ASP A 62 -18.15 -4.98 -1.86
CA ASP A 62 -18.50 -5.53 -0.55
C ASP A 62 -17.76 -6.85 -0.28
N ALA A 63 -17.66 -7.72 -1.28
CA ALA A 63 -16.86 -8.94 -1.19
C ALA A 63 -15.38 -8.66 -0.96
N LEU A 64 -14.79 -7.69 -1.67
CA LEU A 64 -13.40 -7.28 -1.49
C LEU A 64 -13.14 -6.70 -0.10
N LEU A 65 -13.99 -5.80 0.37
CA LEU A 65 -13.86 -5.19 1.69
C LEU A 65 -13.94 -6.23 2.80
N LYS A 66 -14.79 -7.25 2.65
CA LYS A 66 -14.87 -8.37 3.58
C LYS A 66 -13.57 -9.18 3.62
N ILE A 67 -13.03 -9.56 2.44
CA ILE A 67 -11.75 -10.27 2.33
C ILE A 67 -10.62 -9.44 2.95
N ILE A 68 -10.58 -8.13 2.70
CA ILE A 68 -9.59 -7.23 3.29
C ILE A 68 -9.71 -7.20 4.81
N GLY A 69 -10.93 -7.08 5.34
CA GLY A 69 -11.18 -7.11 6.79
C GLY A 69 -10.73 -8.42 7.45
N GLU A 70 -11.00 -9.56 6.81
CA GLU A 70 -10.53 -10.88 7.24
C GLU A 70 -9.00 -10.97 7.19
N THR A 71 -8.38 -10.47 6.11
CA THR A 71 -6.91 -10.43 5.95
C THR A 71 -6.24 -9.62 7.05
N VAL A 72 -6.80 -8.45 7.38
CA VAL A 72 -6.27 -7.59 8.46
C VAL A 72 -6.36 -8.31 9.80
N ASP A 73 -7.46 -9.01 10.10
CA ASP A 73 -7.59 -9.82 11.32
C ASP A 73 -6.55 -10.93 11.39
N GLU A 74 -6.36 -11.67 10.29
CA GLU A 74 -5.38 -12.75 10.21
C GLU A 74 -3.94 -12.20 10.43
N LEU A 75 -3.61 -11.08 9.81
CA LEU A 75 -2.32 -10.42 10.00
C LEU A 75 -2.12 -9.96 11.45
N ALA A 76 -3.12 -9.32 12.05
CA ALA A 76 -3.09 -8.86 13.45
C ALA A 76 -2.96 -10.05 14.42
N ALA A 77 -3.67 -11.14 14.17
CA ALA A 77 -3.64 -12.34 15.00
C ALA A 77 -2.25 -13.02 15.04
N THR A 78 -1.39 -12.79 14.02
CA THR A 78 -0.03 -13.34 14.05
C THR A 78 0.85 -12.73 15.15
N GLY A 79 0.56 -11.52 15.59
CA GLY A 79 1.39 -10.78 16.56
C GLY A 79 2.82 -10.49 16.09
N ARG A 80 3.10 -10.61 14.79
CA ARG A 80 4.46 -10.52 14.23
C ARG A 80 4.82 -9.11 13.76
N TRP A 81 3.87 -8.35 13.23
CA TRP A 81 4.09 -7.10 12.50
C TRP A 81 3.26 -5.94 13.08
N ASN A 82 3.77 -4.73 12.94
CA ASN A 82 3.02 -3.52 13.25
C ASN A 82 2.18 -3.12 12.04
N ILE A 83 0.88 -3.29 12.11
CA ILE A 83 -0.02 -3.04 10.99
C ILE A 83 -0.63 -1.66 11.11
N LYS A 84 -0.53 -0.88 10.04
CA LYS A 84 -1.13 0.45 9.90
C LYS A 84 -1.94 0.51 8.61
N ALA A 85 -3.17 0.98 8.69
CA ALA A 85 -3.97 1.29 7.50
C ALA A 85 -3.57 2.66 6.93
N VAL A 86 -3.44 2.75 5.61
CA VAL A 86 -3.18 3.99 4.88
C VAL A 86 -4.15 4.12 3.70
N GLY A 87 -4.68 5.31 3.47
CA GLY A 87 -5.63 5.58 2.39
C GLY A 87 -6.76 6.50 2.83
N ALA A 88 -7.74 6.71 1.94
CA ALA A 88 -8.91 7.54 2.18
C ALA A 88 -9.95 6.78 3.02
N MET A 89 -9.82 6.84 4.36
CA MET A 89 -10.66 6.09 5.29
C MET A 89 -12.14 6.51 5.20
N ASP A 90 -12.41 7.74 4.83
CA ASP A 90 -13.76 8.31 4.62
C ASP A 90 -14.59 7.57 3.55
N LEU A 91 -13.95 6.84 2.65
CA LEU A 91 -14.60 6.02 1.62
C LEU A 91 -14.97 4.60 2.09
N LEU A 92 -14.53 4.20 3.27
CA LEU A 92 -14.75 2.86 3.80
C LEU A 92 -16.03 2.79 4.64
N PRO A 93 -16.71 1.64 4.70
CA PRO A 93 -17.85 1.47 5.61
C PRO A 93 -17.39 1.52 7.07
N ALA A 94 -18.28 1.98 7.96
CA ALA A 94 -17.98 2.22 9.37
C ALA A 94 -17.35 1.01 10.08
N TRP A 95 -17.87 -0.20 9.83
CA TRP A 95 -17.35 -1.42 10.45
C TRP A 95 -15.86 -1.66 10.13
N LEU A 96 -15.42 -1.30 8.89
CA LEU A 96 -14.02 -1.47 8.50
C LEU A 96 -13.15 -0.33 9.05
N GLN A 97 -13.68 0.90 9.07
CA GLN A 97 -12.99 2.03 9.71
C GLN A 97 -12.71 1.73 11.19
N GLU A 98 -13.71 1.26 11.94
CA GLU A 98 -13.57 0.89 13.35
C GLU A 98 -12.49 -0.19 13.54
N LYS A 99 -12.53 -1.24 12.72
CA LYS A 99 -11.53 -2.31 12.74
C LYS A 99 -10.11 -1.77 12.50
N LEU A 100 -9.92 -0.95 11.47
CA LEU A 100 -8.62 -0.38 11.12
C LEU A 100 -8.09 0.60 12.17
N ASN A 101 -8.97 1.38 12.79
CA ASN A 101 -8.63 2.30 13.88
C ASN A 101 -8.28 1.58 15.18
N ALA A 102 -8.75 0.34 15.37
CA ALA A 102 -8.41 -0.47 16.53
C ALA A 102 -7.01 -1.10 16.46
N LEU A 103 -6.36 -1.08 15.30
CA LEU A 103 -4.99 -1.60 15.13
C LEU A 103 -4.00 -0.78 15.96
N LYS A 104 -3.16 -1.48 16.71
CA LYS A 104 -2.12 -0.86 17.54
C LYS A 104 -0.77 -1.47 17.22
N PRO A 105 0.32 -0.69 17.27
CA PRO A 105 1.67 -1.26 17.22
C PRO A 105 1.86 -2.30 18.32
N ILE A 106 2.39 -3.46 17.97
CA ILE A 106 2.56 -4.60 18.88
C ILE A 106 4.01 -4.69 19.37
N ARG A 107 4.97 -4.30 18.52
CA ARG A 107 6.40 -4.44 18.77
C ARG A 107 7.14 -3.16 18.45
N LYS A 108 8.07 -2.75 19.33
CA LYS A 108 8.86 -1.52 19.14
C LYS A 108 9.77 -1.61 17.90
N ASP A 109 10.33 -2.79 17.62
CA ASP A 109 11.29 -3.02 16.53
C ASP A 109 10.76 -4.03 15.49
N GLY A 110 9.42 -4.15 15.36
CA GLY A 110 8.78 -5.01 14.37
C GLY A 110 8.81 -4.42 12.97
N VAL A 111 8.58 -5.25 11.95
CA VAL A 111 8.35 -4.77 10.59
C VAL A 111 7.06 -3.94 10.57
N GLU A 112 7.15 -2.73 10.03
CA GLU A 112 6.00 -1.86 9.80
C GLU A 112 5.29 -2.29 8.50
N VAL A 113 4.02 -2.65 8.60
CA VAL A 113 3.21 -3.08 7.46
C VAL A 113 2.08 -2.09 7.21
N ASN A 114 2.21 -1.30 6.16
CA ASN A 114 1.13 -0.45 5.69
C ASN A 114 0.19 -1.26 4.80
N VAL A 115 -1.08 -1.35 5.17
CA VAL A 115 -2.13 -1.89 4.32
C VAL A 115 -2.83 -0.71 3.63
N ALA A 116 -2.54 -0.51 2.34
CA ALA A 116 -3.09 0.57 1.54
C ALA A 116 -4.48 0.16 1.02
N ILE A 117 -5.51 0.71 1.66
CA ILE A 117 -6.93 0.42 1.42
C ILE A 117 -7.61 1.72 1.02
N SER A 118 -8.44 1.69 -0.03
CA SER A 118 -9.00 2.92 -0.59
C SER A 118 -7.91 3.96 -0.91
N TYR A 119 -6.77 3.46 -1.40
CA TYR A 119 -5.60 4.28 -1.62
C TYR A 119 -5.50 4.75 -3.08
N GLY A 120 -5.15 6.02 -3.25
CA GLY A 120 -4.81 6.61 -4.55
C GLY A 120 -3.88 7.81 -4.35
N GLY A 121 -2.68 7.78 -4.95
CA GLY A 121 -1.66 8.80 -4.71
C GLY A 121 -2.08 10.22 -5.09
N ARG A 122 -2.92 10.38 -6.13
CA ARG A 122 -3.48 11.71 -6.44
C ARG A 122 -4.40 12.23 -5.34
N ARG A 123 -5.23 11.34 -4.76
CA ARG A 123 -6.10 11.69 -3.64
C ARG A 123 -5.27 12.01 -2.40
N GLU A 124 -4.26 11.21 -2.09
CA GLU A 124 -3.34 11.43 -0.97
C GLU A 124 -2.68 12.80 -1.04
N ILE A 125 -2.15 13.20 -2.22
CA ILE A 125 -1.53 14.52 -2.41
C ILE A 125 -2.54 15.64 -2.16
N VAL A 126 -3.76 15.52 -2.68
CA VAL A 126 -4.83 16.51 -2.44
C VAL A 126 -5.19 16.59 -0.96
N ASP A 127 -5.29 15.45 -0.27
CA ASP A 127 -5.61 15.41 1.15
C ASP A 127 -4.46 15.97 2.00
N ALA A 128 -3.21 15.73 1.62
CA ALA A 128 -2.04 16.33 2.27
C ALA A 128 -2.05 17.87 2.16
N VAL A 129 -2.32 18.41 0.97
CA VAL A 129 -2.43 19.87 0.78
C VAL A 129 -3.59 20.44 1.61
N LYS A 130 -4.75 19.80 1.62
CA LYS A 130 -5.90 20.24 2.44
C LYS A 130 -5.57 20.25 3.93
N ASN A 131 -4.90 19.20 4.41
CA ASN A 131 -4.51 19.10 5.81
C ASN A 131 -3.50 20.18 6.20
N TYR A 132 -2.52 20.46 5.34
CA TYR A 132 -1.60 21.58 5.52
C TYR A 132 -2.36 22.90 5.61
N MET A 133 -3.22 23.21 4.63
CA MET A 133 -4.00 24.46 4.64
C MET A 133 -4.88 24.60 5.88
N SER A 134 -5.48 23.50 6.32
CA SER A 134 -6.30 23.49 7.56
C SER A 134 -5.45 23.76 8.81
N GLN A 135 -4.25 23.19 8.88
CA GLN A 135 -3.32 23.45 9.98
C GLN A 135 -2.90 24.93 10.01
N GLU A 136 -2.56 25.51 8.85
CA GLU A 136 -2.15 26.90 8.74
C GLU A 136 -3.29 27.86 9.12
N ALA A 137 -4.51 27.59 8.67
CA ALA A 137 -5.69 28.35 9.05
C ALA A 137 -5.96 28.30 10.56
N ASN A 138 -5.85 27.11 11.17
CA ASN A 138 -6.01 26.95 12.62
C ASN A 138 -4.91 27.67 13.43
N ALA A 139 -3.73 27.87 12.82
CA ALA A 139 -2.65 28.70 13.38
C ALA A 139 -2.82 30.20 13.13
N GLY A 140 -3.94 30.62 12.52
CA GLY A 140 -4.27 32.02 12.25
C GLY A 140 -3.56 32.62 11.04
N ARG A 141 -2.93 31.80 10.18
CA ARG A 141 -2.29 32.28 8.94
C ARG A 141 -3.29 32.44 7.81
N SER A 142 -3.08 33.42 6.94
CA SER A 142 -3.92 33.60 5.76
C SER A 142 -3.66 32.48 4.71
N LEU A 143 -4.66 32.18 3.87
CA LEU A 143 -4.48 31.24 2.77
C LEU A 143 -3.38 31.67 1.79
N ALA A 144 -3.21 32.98 1.60
CA ALA A 144 -2.16 33.52 0.72
C ALA A 144 -0.77 33.23 1.30
N ASP A 145 -0.59 33.43 2.60
CA ASP A 145 0.67 33.12 3.30
C ASP A 145 0.94 31.61 3.30
N ALA A 146 -0.08 30.81 3.58
CA ALA A 146 0.02 29.36 3.54
C ALA A 146 0.42 28.86 2.13
N ALA A 147 -0.20 29.38 1.08
CA ALA A 147 0.12 28.99 -0.29
C ALA A 147 1.54 29.43 -0.70
N THR A 148 2.00 30.61 -0.26
CA THR A 148 3.33 31.14 -0.57
C THR A 148 4.44 30.34 0.13
N ASN A 149 4.18 29.84 1.35
CA ASN A 149 5.18 29.14 2.18
C ASN A 149 5.13 27.60 2.06
N LEU A 150 4.19 27.04 1.28
CA LEU A 150 4.07 25.60 1.09
C LEU A 150 5.32 25.03 0.43
N THR A 151 5.92 24.04 1.08
CA THR A 151 7.11 23.31 0.58
C THR A 151 6.79 21.84 0.31
N THR A 152 7.70 21.15 -0.37
CA THR A 152 7.61 19.69 -0.58
C THR A 152 7.67 18.92 0.72
N GLU A 153 8.46 19.41 1.68
CA GLU A 153 8.59 18.85 3.03
C GLU A 153 7.28 18.96 3.82
N ASP A 154 6.54 20.06 3.63
CA ASP A 154 5.24 20.24 4.28
C ASP A 154 4.22 19.25 3.72
N ILE A 155 4.16 19.04 2.40
CA ILE A 155 3.31 17.99 1.82
C ILE A 155 3.69 16.63 2.39
N SER A 156 4.97 16.30 2.45
CA SER A 156 5.47 15.01 2.96
C SER A 156 5.04 14.72 4.39
N LYS A 157 4.90 15.75 5.24
CA LYS A 157 4.41 15.61 6.63
C LYS A 157 2.95 15.22 6.75
N PHE A 158 2.14 15.45 5.69
CA PHE A 158 0.72 15.15 5.69
C PHE A 158 0.33 13.97 4.80
N LEU A 159 1.29 13.29 4.19
CA LEU A 159 1.03 12.05 3.48
C LEU A 159 0.58 10.95 4.45
N TYR A 160 -0.15 9.97 3.95
CA TYR A 160 -0.64 8.84 4.77
C TYR A 160 0.50 8.01 5.37
N THR A 161 1.69 8.04 4.73
CA THR A 161 2.92 7.38 5.18
C THR A 161 3.89 8.33 5.91
N ALA A 162 3.43 9.50 6.33
CA ALA A 162 4.25 10.49 7.02
C ALA A 162 5.03 9.87 8.21
N GLY A 163 6.29 10.26 8.35
CA GLY A 163 7.19 9.74 9.39
C GLY A 163 7.88 8.43 9.05
N GLN A 164 7.57 7.82 7.91
CA GLN A 164 8.27 6.64 7.38
C GLN A 164 9.21 7.04 6.23
N PRO A 165 10.26 6.27 5.96
CA PRO A 165 11.12 6.50 4.80
C PRO A 165 10.38 6.21 3.50
N ASP A 166 10.77 6.90 2.43
CA ASP A 166 10.31 6.61 1.09
C ASP A 166 10.72 5.19 0.65
N PRO A 167 9.89 4.50 -0.14
CA PRO A 167 10.18 3.15 -0.56
C PRO A 167 11.40 3.12 -1.50
N GLU A 168 12.34 2.27 -1.20
CA GLU A 168 13.53 2.07 -2.04
C GLU A 168 13.25 1.18 -3.24
N LEU A 169 12.34 0.22 -3.10
CA LEU A 169 11.97 -0.74 -4.14
C LEU A 169 10.44 -0.88 -4.23
N LEU A 170 9.91 -0.69 -5.42
CA LEU A 170 8.52 -0.94 -5.73
C LEU A 170 8.41 -2.17 -6.64
N ILE A 171 7.71 -3.19 -6.18
CA ILE A 171 7.46 -4.41 -6.94
C ILE A 171 5.99 -4.43 -7.38
N ARG A 172 5.76 -4.75 -8.66
CA ARG A 172 4.42 -5.00 -9.20
C ARG A 172 4.38 -6.36 -9.88
N THR A 173 3.38 -7.17 -9.53
CA THR A 173 3.08 -8.44 -10.16
C THR A 173 2.21 -8.27 -11.41
N SER A 174 2.03 -9.34 -12.19
CA SER A 174 1.15 -9.45 -13.36
C SER A 174 1.68 -8.90 -14.70
N GLY A 175 2.97 -8.56 -14.81
CA GLY A 175 3.58 -8.05 -16.05
C GLY A 175 3.24 -6.61 -16.41
N GLU A 176 2.36 -5.95 -15.67
CA GLU A 176 1.97 -4.57 -15.93
C GLU A 176 3.05 -3.59 -15.48
N GLN A 177 3.53 -2.75 -16.41
CA GLN A 177 4.66 -1.83 -16.21
C GLN A 177 4.19 -0.39 -15.95
N ARG A 178 3.38 -0.18 -14.92
CA ARG A 178 2.89 1.13 -14.48
C ARG A 178 2.62 1.15 -12.98
N LEU A 179 2.66 2.32 -12.35
CA LEU A 179 2.36 2.49 -10.92
C LEU A 179 0.85 2.44 -10.62
N GLY A 180 0.01 2.78 -11.57
CA GLY A 180 -1.44 2.85 -11.39
C GLY A 180 -1.91 3.87 -10.34
N GLY A 181 -1.04 4.78 -9.92
CA GLY A 181 -1.33 5.75 -8.86
C GLY A 181 -0.84 5.36 -7.47
N PHE A 182 -0.06 4.29 -7.34
CA PHE A 182 0.48 3.83 -6.06
C PHE A 182 1.71 4.63 -5.64
N LEU A 183 1.68 5.20 -4.42
CA LEU A 183 2.77 5.94 -3.77
C LEU A 183 3.46 6.96 -4.71
N LEU A 184 2.65 7.78 -5.43
CA LEU A 184 3.17 8.67 -6.47
C LEU A 184 4.23 9.66 -5.96
N TRP A 185 4.00 10.21 -4.78
CA TRP A 185 4.94 11.15 -4.16
C TRP A 185 6.18 10.43 -3.65
N GLN A 186 5.97 9.41 -2.86
CA GLN A 186 7.02 8.69 -2.15
C GLN A 186 7.93 7.87 -3.07
N SER A 187 7.44 7.46 -4.26
CA SER A 187 8.20 6.62 -5.19
C SER A 187 9.03 7.38 -6.22
N ALA A 188 9.18 8.68 -6.05
CA ALA A 188 9.91 9.53 -7.00
C ALA A 188 11.36 9.06 -7.25
N SER A 189 12.02 8.49 -6.23
CA SER A 189 13.38 7.96 -6.31
C SER A 189 13.47 6.44 -6.10
N SER A 190 12.32 5.74 -6.16
CA SER A 190 12.27 4.28 -6.01
C SER A 190 12.81 3.55 -7.24
N GLU A 191 13.41 2.39 -7.01
CA GLU A 191 13.64 1.41 -8.08
C GLU A 191 12.36 0.60 -8.34
N TYR A 192 12.12 0.27 -9.60
CA TYR A 192 10.93 -0.50 -10.00
C TYR A 192 11.32 -1.88 -10.48
N TYR A 193 10.56 -2.88 -10.03
CA TYR A 193 10.65 -4.25 -10.50
C TYR A 193 9.28 -4.76 -10.91
N PHE A 194 9.12 -5.11 -12.19
CA PHE A 194 7.89 -5.67 -12.75
C PHE A 194 8.06 -7.16 -12.93
N CYS A 195 7.17 -7.95 -12.30
CA CYS A 195 7.18 -9.42 -12.33
C CYS A 195 6.00 -9.94 -13.14
N GLU A 196 6.23 -10.87 -14.04
CA GLU A 196 5.20 -11.49 -14.89
C GLU A 196 4.21 -12.36 -14.10
N ALA A 197 4.63 -12.96 -12.99
CA ALA A 197 3.76 -13.80 -12.17
C ALA A 197 2.55 -13.01 -11.65
N TYR A 198 1.38 -13.62 -11.64
CA TYR A 198 0.23 -13.11 -10.92
C TYR A 198 0.46 -13.18 -9.41
N TRP A 199 -0.17 -12.28 -8.64
CA TRP A 199 0.08 -12.22 -7.20
C TRP A 199 -0.14 -13.55 -6.46
N PRO A 200 -1.21 -14.34 -6.69
CA PRO A 200 -1.36 -15.63 -6.00
C PRO A 200 -0.24 -16.63 -6.29
N ASP A 201 0.39 -16.56 -7.47
CA ASP A 201 1.51 -17.40 -7.90
C ASP A 201 2.89 -16.81 -7.62
N PHE A 202 2.96 -15.63 -6.98
CA PHE A 202 4.23 -15.00 -6.62
C PHE A 202 4.97 -15.83 -5.57
N ARG A 203 6.23 -16.17 -5.86
CA ARG A 203 7.04 -17.08 -5.05
C ARG A 203 8.23 -16.37 -4.42
N ARG A 204 8.81 -16.99 -3.42
CA ARG A 204 10.04 -16.50 -2.77
C ARG A 204 11.17 -16.25 -3.78
N VAL A 205 11.31 -17.08 -4.80
CA VAL A 205 12.34 -16.89 -5.84
C VAL A 205 12.10 -15.61 -6.65
N ASP A 206 10.84 -15.25 -6.90
CA ASP A 206 10.50 -14.04 -7.65
C ASP A 206 10.80 -12.78 -6.80
N PHE A 207 10.54 -12.85 -5.49
CA PHE A 207 10.95 -11.82 -4.52
C PHE A 207 12.48 -11.67 -4.44
N LEU A 208 13.22 -12.78 -4.35
CA LEU A 208 14.69 -12.74 -4.31
C LEU A 208 15.28 -12.20 -5.62
N ARG A 209 14.66 -12.45 -6.77
CA ARG A 209 15.03 -11.82 -8.04
C ARG A 209 14.85 -10.31 -8.02
N ALA A 210 13.75 -9.82 -7.44
CA ALA A 210 13.51 -8.39 -7.26
C ALA A 210 14.59 -7.76 -6.37
N LEU A 211 14.91 -8.37 -5.23
CA LEU A 211 15.97 -7.90 -4.33
C LEU A 211 17.35 -7.93 -5.02
N ARG A 212 17.67 -8.99 -5.77
CA ARG A 212 18.91 -9.06 -6.55
C ARG A 212 18.98 -7.97 -7.60
N SER A 213 17.89 -7.73 -8.35
CA SER A 213 17.82 -6.65 -9.33
C SER A 213 18.08 -5.30 -8.69
N TYR A 214 17.49 -5.06 -7.51
CA TYR A 214 17.70 -3.85 -6.73
C TYR A 214 19.16 -3.71 -6.26
N SER A 215 19.77 -4.77 -5.72
CA SER A 215 21.12 -4.72 -5.16
C SER A 215 22.22 -4.43 -6.18
N VAL A 216 22.02 -4.76 -7.47
CA VAL A 216 23.01 -4.52 -8.54
C VAL A 216 22.83 -3.17 -9.23
N ARG A 217 21.75 -2.43 -8.94
CA ARG A 217 21.52 -1.10 -9.49
C ARG A 217 22.33 -0.07 -8.71
N GLN A 218 23.10 0.74 -9.43
CA GLN A 218 23.77 1.89 -8.82
C GLN A 218 22.76 3.03 -8.66
N ARG A 219 22.51 3.41 -7.43
CA ARG A 219 21.71 4.60 -7.12
C ARG A 219 22.53 5.85 -7.41
N ARG A 220 22.23 6.52 -8.51
CA ARG A 220 22.82 7.82 -8.85
C ARG A 220 21.82 8.89 -8.49
N PHE A 221 21.98 9.53 -7.33
CA PHE A 221 21.15 10.66 -6.90
C PHE A 221 21.62 11.96 -7.56
N GLY A 222 21.64 12.01 -8.92
CA GLY A 222 21.90 13.26 -9.63
C GLY A 222 23.32 13.83 -9.52
N SER A 223 24.31 12.99 -9.21
CA SER A 223 25.74 13.37 -9.23
C SER A 223 26.37 13.09 -10.59
#